data_14df9019b1ead1c21e26a249b1792279
#
_entry.id   14df9019b1ead1c21e26a249b1792279
#
_cell.length_a   1.000
_cell.length_b   1.000
_cell.length_c   1.000
_cell.angle_alpha   90.00
_cell.angle_beta   90.00
_cell.angle_gamma   90.00
#
_symmetry.space_group_name_H-M   'P 1'
#
loop_
_entity.id
_entity.type
_entity.pdbx_description
1 polymer ?
#
loop_
_entity_poly.entity_id
_entity_poly.type
_entity_poly.pdbx_seq_one_letter_code
_entity_poly.pdbx_strand_id
1 'polypeptide(L)'
;MSFTIKIKEKIFHNKHNNSKILVLKDIDIKIKTNEFLCIVGPSGCGKTTLMNMIGGLVKSDGHILNFNKNRKNEDENFGYVFQTSRLLPWLTVKENVALVCNKNKFDESKVEDILENFGLKDFINYYPKSISGGMRRRVSLARAFINNPKVLLMDEPFVSLDQPTAENLYEVLINYWKKTKTTIILITHVLKEAILLGDRILFFSKNPGTVVFDYQVKSNRKKLSIESTLINKEYSELTKKYPNLLNGLL
;
A
#
# COMPACT_ATOMS: atom_id res chain seq x y z
N MET A 1 -4.90 3.17 -19.32
CA MET A 1 -5.04 1.72 -19.07
C MET A 1 -5.64 1.53 -17.69
N SER A 2 -6.25 0.42 -17.39
CA SER A 2 -6.80 0.10 -16.08
C SER A 2 -6.63 -1.38 -15.82
N PHE A 3 -6.54 -1.79 -14.57
CA PHE A 3 -6.61 -3.20 -14.21
C PHE A 3 -7.84 -3.47 -13.35
N THR A 4 -8.31 -4.70 -13.39
CA THR A 4 -9.56 -5.09 -12.73
C THR A 4 -9.31 -6.25 -11.77
N ILE A 5 -9.86 -6.15 -10.58
CA ILE A 5 -9.85 -7.18 -9.54
C ILE A 5 -11.29 -7.67 -9.38
N LYS A 6 -11.55 -8.95 -9.68
CA LYS A 6 -12.86 -9.57 -9.49
C LYS A 6 -12.74 -10.79 -8.62
N ILE A 7 -13.37 -10.77 -7.45
CA ILE A 7 -13.38 -11.87 -6.49
C ILE A 7 -14.84 -12.13 -6.12
N LYS A 8 -15.36 -13.31 -6.48
CA LYS A 8 -16.71 -13.69 -6.08
C LYS A 8 -16.75 -13.98 -4.58
N GLU A 9 -15.84 -14.83 -4.11
CA GLU A 9 -15.69 -15.16 -2.69
C GLU A 9 -14.27 -15.65 -2.41
N LYS A 10 -13.77 -15.39 -1.20
CA LYS A 10 -12.55 -16.00 -0.68
C LYS A 10 -12.82 -16.63 0.65
N ILE A 11 -12.63 -17.96 0.71
CA ILE A 11 -12.87 -18.77 1.88
C ILE A 11 -11.55 -19.38 2.36
N PHE A 12 -11.30 -19.33 3.65
CA PHE A 12 -10.25 -20.11 4.28
C PHE A 12 -10.85 -21.29 5.03
N HIS A 13 -10.18 -22.42 4.91
CA HIS A 13 -10.53 -23.66 5.62
C HIS A 13 -9.63 -23.80 6.85
N ASN A 14 -10.23 -23.91 8.03
CA ASN A 14 -9.47 -24.22 9.24
C ASN A 14 -9.25 -25.74 9.28
N LYS A 15 -7.99 -26.16 9.23
CA LYS A 15 -7.61 -27.58 9.21
C LYS A 15 -7.92 -28.32 10.52
N HIS A 16 -8.06 -27.60 11.65
CA HIS A 16 -8.27 -28.22 12.94
C HIS A 16 -9.74 -28.57 13.25
N ASN A 17 -10.69 -27.78 12.73
CA ASN A 17 -12.12 -27.94 13.06
C ASN A 17 -13.02 -27.96 11.84
N ASN A 18 -12.48 -28.12 10.64
CA ASN A 18 -13.21 -28.10 9.36
C ASN A 18 -14.12 -26.87 9.15
N SER A 19 -13.97 -25.80 9.94
CA SER A 19 -14.76 -24.59 9.76
C SER A 19 -14.30 -23.81 8.52
N LYS A 20 -15.29 -23.20 7.85
CA LYS A 20 -15.08 -22.33 6.69
C LYS A 20 -15.24 -20.88 7.13
N ILE A 21 -14.28 -20.05 6.81
CA ILE A 21 -14.32 -18.61 7.10
C ILE A 21 -14.37 -17.88 5.77
N LEU A 22 -15.53 -17.28 5.46
CA LEU A 22 -15.68 -16.39 4.30
C LEU A 22 -15.07 -15.03 4.65
N VAL A 23 -14.00 -14.67 3.95
CA VAL A 23 -13.23 -13.46 4.25
C VAL A 23 -13.53 -12.31 3.29
N LEU A 24 -13.70 -12.59 1.99
CA LEU A 24 -14.04 -11.59 0.98
C LEU A 24 -15.24 -12.08 0.17
N LYS A 25 -16.10 -11.14 -0.21
CA LYS A 25 -17.28 -11.43 -1.03
C LYS A 25 -17.56 -10.28 -2.01
N ASP A 26 -17.92 -10.64 -3.25
CA ASP A 26 -18.41 -9.76 -4.30
C ASP A 26 -17.53 -8.49 -4.51
N ILE A 27 -16.25 -8.70 -4.67
CA ILE A 27 -15.28 -7.63 -4.97
C ILE A 27 -15.22 -7.42 -6.49
N ASP A 28 -15.53 -6.21 -6.96
CA ASP A 28 -15.29 -5.78 -8.35
C ASP A 28 -14.69 -4.37 -8.32
N ILE A 29 -13.39 -4.27 -8.50
CA ILE A 29 -12.64 -3.03 -8.42
C ILE A 29 -11.91 -2.80 -9.74
N LYS A 30 -12.13 -1.63 -10.36
CA LYS A 30 -11.34 -1.14 -11.48
C LYS A 30 -10.39 -0.06 -10.98
N ILE A 31 -9.12 -0.19 -11.26
CA ILE A 31 -8.07 0.74 -10.84
C ILE A 31 -7.43 1.36 -12.09
N LYS A 32 -7.32 2.68 -12.12
CA LYS A 32 -6.65 3.39 -13.22
C LYS A 32 -5.13 3.30 -13.06
N THR A 33 -4.41 3.30 -14.17
CA THR A 33 -2.94 3.45 -14.10
C THR A 33 -2.60 4.79 -13.46
N ASN A 34 -1.53 4.79 -12.66
CA ASN A 34 -1.05 5.95 -11.90
C ASN A 34 -2.04 6.47 -10.84
N GLU A 35 -3.09 5.72 -10.52
CA GLU A 35 -4.03 6.03 -9.43
C GLU A 35 -3.39 5.71 -8.08
N PHE A 36 -3.60 6.59 -7.11
CA PHE A 36 -3.33 6.31 -5.71
C PHE A 36 -4.65 5.89 -5.05
N LEU A 37 -4.90 4.59 -4.97
CA LEU A 37 -6.10 4.01 -4.37
C LEU A 37 -5.86 3.70 -2.91
N CYS A 38 -6.74 4.18 -2.03
CA CYS A 38 -6.74 3.81 -0.62
C CYS A 38 -7.89 2.84 -0.32
N ILE A 39 -7.65 1.87 0.56
CA ILE A 39 -8.64 0.93 1.07
C ILE A 39 -8.74 1.12 2.58
N VAL A 40 -9.92 1.50 3.06
CA VAL A 40 -10.22 1.77 4.47
C VAL A 40 -11.32 0.81 4.94
N GLY A 41 -11.25 0.34 6.17
CA GLY A 41 -12.28 -0.51 6.75
C GLY A 41 -11.84 -1.11 8.07
N PRO A 42 -12.76 -1.79 8.79
CA PRO A 42 -12.51 -2.36 10.11
C PRO A 42 -11.35 -3.38 10.10
N SER A 43 -10.72 -3.57 11.26
CA SER A 43 -9.74 -4.64 11.43
C SER A 43 -10.38 -6.01 11.19
N GLY A 44 -9.63 -6.92 10.55
CA GLY A 44 -10.10 -8.28 10.25
C GLY A 44 -11.08 -8.41 9.08
N CYS A 45 -11.45 -7.34 8.38
CA CYS A 45 -12.41 -7.41 7.27
C CYS A 45 -11.82 -7.95 5.94
N GLY A 46 -10.55 -8.39 5.91
CA GLY A 46 -9.97 -9.04 4.73
C GLY A 46 -9.10 -8.15 3.83
N LYS A 47 -8.81 -6.89 4.18
CA LYS A 47 -7.97 -5.98 3.39
C LYS A 47 -6.58 -6.54 3.08
N THR A 48 -5.88 -7.04 4.09
CA THR A 48 -4.57 -7.71 3.91
C THR A 48 -4.68 -8.97 3.06
N THR A 49 -5.79 -9.73 3.19
CA THR A 49 -6.04 -10.89 2.34
C THR A 49 -6.19 -10.47 0.87
N LEU A 50 -6.97 -9.43 0.60
CA LEU A 50 -7.11 -8.87 -0.74
C LEU A 50 -5.75 -8.44 -1.31
N MET A 51 -4.97 -7.70 -0.53
CA MET A 51 -3.65 -7.25 -0.95
C MET A 51 -2.69 -8.40 -1.23
N ASN A 52 -2.68 -9.43 -0.38
CA ASN A 52 -1.88 -10.63 -0.58
C ASN A 52 -2.31 -11.44 -1.82
N MET A 53 -3.61 -11.45 -2.16
CA MET A 53 -4.10 -12.03 -3.40
C MET A 53 -3.63 -11.23 -4.62
N ILE A 54 -3.69 -9.91 -4.57
CA ILE A 54 -3.19 -9.01 -5.63
C ILE A 54 -1.69 -9.21 -5.85
N GLY A 55 -0.92 -9.27 -4.77
CA GLY A 55 0.53 -9.49 -4.79
C GLY A 55 0.97 -10.93 -5.05
N GLY A 56 0.04 -11.86 -5.31
CA GLY A 56 0.34 -13.26 -5.58
C GLY A 56 0.83 -14.08 -4.38
N LEU A 57 0.78 -13.53 -3.16
CA LEU A 57 1.18 -14.22 -1.93
C LEU A 57 0.12 -15.22 -1.43
N VAL A 58 -1.11 -15.05 -1.86
CA VAL A 58 -2.25 -15.95 -1.60
C VAL A 58 -2.87 -16.32 -2.94
N LYS A 59 -3.15 -17.62 -3.14
CA LYS A 59 -3.77 -18.12 -4.37
C LYS A 59 -5.14 -17.48 -4.59
N SER A 60 -5.39 -17.11 -5.82
CA SER A 60 -6.61 -16.41 -6.23
C SER A 60 -7.79 -17.32 -6.60
N ASP A 61 -7.65 -18.65 -6.57
CA ASP A 61 -8.71 -19.67 -6.72
C ASP A 61 -9.74 -19.33 -7.83
N GLY A 62 -9.27 -18.99 -9.03
CA GLY A 62 -10.11 -18.66 -10.19
C GLY A 62 -10.60 -17.22 -10.27
N HIS A 63 -10.14 -16.34 -9.39
CA HIS A 63 -10.44 -14.91 -9.45
C HIS A 63 -9.68 -14.18 -10.56
N ILE A 64 -10.30 -13.15 -11.12
CA ILE A 64 -9.75 -12.42 -12.25
C ILE A 64 -8.93 -11.23 -11.73
N LEU A 65 -7.62 -11.34 -11.87
CA LEU A 65 -6.68 -10.24 -11.69
C LEU A 65 -6.13 -9.90 -13.09
N ASN A 66 -6.83 -9.01 -13.81
CA ASN A 66 -6.43 -8.63 -15.16
C ASN A 66 -5.49 -7.42 -15.14
N PHE A 67 -4.20 -7.67 -15.15
CA PHE A 67 -3.15 -6.69 -15.40
C PHE A 67 -2.70 -6.72 -16.88
N ASN A 68 -3.57 -6.34 -17.83
CA ASN A 68 -3.35 -6.39 -19.29
C ASN A 68 -3.28 -7.80 -19.93
N LYS A 69 -4.31 -8.13 -20.72
CA LYS A 69 -4.43 -9.40 -21.49
C LYS A 69 -3.37 -9.63 -22.57
N ASN A 70 -2.47 -8.71 -22.85
CA ASN A 70 -1.62 -8.76 -24.05
C ASN A 70 -0.16 -9.12 -23.81
N ARG A 71 0.25 -9.55 -22.63
CA ARG A 71 1.64 -9.96 -22.39
C ARG A 71 1.72 -11.35 -21.79
N LYS A 72 2.00 -12.34 -22.66
CA LYS A 72 2.64 -13.58 -22.26
C LYS A 72 4.04 -13.20 -21.73
N ASN A 73 4.33 -13.56 -20.49
CA ASN A 73 5.70 -13.62 -19.92
C ASN A 73 6.46 -12.30 -19.69
N GLU A 74 5.85 -11.20 -19.23
CA GLU A 74 6.65 -10.18 -18.55
C GLU A 74 6.19 -10.11 -17.09
N ASP A 75 7.15 -10.26 -16.19
CA ASP A 75 6.99 -10.17 -14.74
C ASP A 75 6.14 -8.95 -14.37
N GLU A 76 4.97 -9.22 -13.79
CA GLU A 76 4.18 -8.16 -13.19
C GLU A 76 5.01 -7.62 -12.04
N ASN A 77 5.65 -6.46 -12.27
CA ASN A 77 6.59 -5.90 -11.34
C ASN A 77 5.82 -5.21 -10.21
N PHE A 78 5.54 -5.98 -9.15
CA PHE A 78 4.94 -5.48 -7.91
C PHE A 78 6.02 -5.06 -6.92
N GLY A 79 5.86 -3.86 -6.34
CA GLY A 79 6.51 -3.51 -5.09
C GLY A 79 5.59 -3.84 -3.91
N TYR A 80 6.14 -4.27 -2.79
CA TYR A 80 5.35 -4.56 -1.59
C TYR A 80 5.98 -3.94 -0.35
N VAL A 81 5.20 -3.13 0.37
CA VAL A 81 5.54 -2.59 1.69
C VAL A 81 4.61 -3.19 2.73
N PHE A 82 5.16 -4.06 3.57
CA PHE A 82 4.42 -4.73 4.63
C PHE A 82 4.22 -3.84 5.84
N GLN A 83 3.28 -4.18 6.70
CA GLN A 83 3.03 -3.49 7.97
C GLN A 83 4.28 -3.40 8.86
N THR A 84 5.13 -4.42 8.88
CA THR A 84 6.48 -4.36 9.43
C THR A 84 7.50 -4.19 8.32
N SER A 85 8.63 -3.53 8.58
CA SER A 85 9.62 -3.20 7.55
C SER A 85 10.30 -4.44 6.94
N ARG A 86 10.24 -5.60 7.62
CA ARG A 86 10.83 -6.88 7.17
C ARG A 86 12.24 -6.73 6.58
N LEU A 87 13.08 -5.92 7.23
CA LEU A 87 14.48 -5.80 6.88
C LEU A 87 15.24 -6.99 7.45
N LEU A 88 16.21 -7.50 6.68
CA LEU A 88 17.11 -8.54 7.15
C LEU A 88 18.13 -7.90 8.10
N PRO A 89 18.17 -8.30 9.39
CA PRO A 89 18.96 -7.60 10.40
C PRO A 89 20.47 -7.74 10.23
N TRP A 90 20.92 -8.73 9.48
CA TRP A 90 22.33 -9.00 9.15
C TRP A 90 22.79 -8.33 7.86
N LEU A 91 21.93 -7.64 7.14
CA LEU A 91 22.25 -6.84 5.96
C LEU A 91 22.22 -5.37 6.30
N THR A 92 23.10 -4.60 5.68
CA THR A 92 23.10 -3.14 5.74
C THR A 92 21.87 -2.55 5.06
N VAL A 93 21.63 -1.25 5.20
CA VAL A 93 20.58 -0.50 4.50
C VAL A 93 20.69 -0.70 3.00
N LYS A 94 21.91 -0.53 2.43
CA LYS A 94 22.18 -0.72 1.01
C LYS A 94 21.89 -2.14 0.54
N GLU A 95 22.38 -3.14 1.26
CA GLU A 95 22.17 -4.55 0.94
C GLU A 95 20.69 -4.96 1.05
N ASN A 96 19.93 -4.42 2.02
CA ASN A 96 18.49 -4.65 2.12
C ASN A 96 17.73 -4.14 0.88
N VAL A 97 18.13 -3.00 0.31
CA VAL A 97 17.51 -2.48 -0.92
C VAL A 97 17.97 -3.28 -2.13
N ALA A 98 19.26 -3.60 -2.22
CA ALA A 98 19.84 -4.38 -3.30
C ALA A 98 19.30 -5.82 -3.40
N LEU A 99 18.80 -6.37 -2.29
CA LEU A 99 18.30 -7.76 -2.19
C LEU A 99 17.28 -8.14 -3.27
N VAL A 100 16.43 -7.19 -3.67
CA VAL A 100 15.36 -7.41 -4.65
C VAL A 100 15.77 -7.06 -6.09
N CYS A 101 16.97 -6.54 -6.29
CA CYS A 101 17.48 -6.23 -7.63
C CYS A 101 17.81 -7.52 -8.39
N ASN A 102 17.52 -7.50 -9.69
CA ASN A 102 17.94 -8.60 -10.56
C ASN A 102 19.48 -8.62 -10.65
N LYS A 103 20.11 -9.73 -10.27
CA LYS A 103 21.57 -9.88 -10.27
C LYS A 103 22.23 -9.54 -11.60
N ASN A 104 21.55 -9.84 -12.71
CA ASN A 104 22.07 -9.57 -14.07
C ASN A 104 21.93 -8.11 -14.51
N LYS A 105 21.15 -7.30 -13.75
CA LYS A 105 20.89 -5.88 -14.03
C LYS A 105 21.17 -5.01 -12.80
N PHE A 106 21.98 -5.54 -11.87
CA PHE A 106 22.32 -4.82 -10.64
C PHE A 106 23.18 -3.61 -10.99
N ASP A 107 22.73 -2.47 -10.55
CA ASP A 107 23.40 -1.19 -10.70
C ASP A 107 23.47 -0.52 -9.32
N GLU A 108 24.67 -0.45 -8.80
CA GLU A 108 24.95 0.08 -7.46
C GLU A 108 24.55 1.55 -7.33
N SER A 109 24.77 2.32 -8.41
CA SER A 109 24.43 3.75 -8.43
C SER A 109 22.92 3.97 -8.24
N LYS A 110 22.08 3.11 -8.83
CA LYS A 110 20.62 3.19 -8.63
C LYS A 110 20.20 2.94 -7.20
N VAL A 111 20.92 2.06 -6.49
CA VAL A 111 20.62 1.80 -5.07
C VAL A 111 21.01 3.02 -4.23
N GLU A 112 22.13 3.65 -4.53
CA GLU A 112 22.55 4.87 -3.85
C GLU A 112 21.62 6.05 -4.14
N ASP A 113 21.25 6.25 -5.40
CA ASP A 113 20.31 7.28 -5.83
C ASP A 113 18.94 7.16 -5.15
N ILE A 114 18.38 5.94 -5.07
CA ILE A 114 17.10 5.77 -4.39
C ILE A 114 17.24 6.01 -2.89
N LEU A 115 18.31 5.54 -2.25
CA LEU A 115 18.55 5.80 -0.83
C LEU A 115 18.72 7.29 -0.55
N GLU A 116 19.39 8.05 -1.42
CA GLU A 116 19.50 9.50 -1.33
C GLU A 116 18.12 10.16 -1.46
N ASN A 117 17.29 9.76 -2.43
CA ASN A 117 15.92 10.26 -2.60
C ASN A 117 15.03 10.01 -1.36
N PHE A 118 15.33 8.95 -0.60
CA PHE A 118 14.63 8.64 0.64
C PHE A 118 15.33 9.21 1.89
N GLY A 119 16.36 10.05 1.73
CA GLY A 119 17.09 10.70 2.82
C GLY A 119 17.90 9.73 3.68
N LEU A 120 18.50 8.71 3.06
CA LEU A 120 19.26 7.65 3.72
C LEU A 120 20.71 7.58 3.29
N LYS A 121 21.23 8.59 2.57
CA LYS A 121 22.59 8.63 2.02
C LYS A 121 23.66 8.35 3.08
N ASP A 122 23.56 9.00 4.23
CA ASP A 122 24.57 8.90 5.30
C ASP A 122 24.45 7.57 6.10
N PHE A 123 23.43 6.76 5.82
CA PHE A 123 23.10 5.54 6.57
C PHE A 123 23.21 4.27 5.73
N ILE A 124 23.75 4.34 4.51
CA ILE A 124 23.80 3.21 3.56
C ILE A 124 24.51 1.97 4.11
N ASN A 125 25.54 2.16 4.94
CA ASN A 125 26.34 1.11 5.54
C ASN A 125 25.86 0.71 6.97
N TYR A 126 24.79 1.30 7.47
CA TYR A 126 24.25 0.99 8.79
C TYR A 126 23.38 -0.25 8.72
N TYR A 127 23.32 -0.98 9.83
CA TYR A 127 22.42 -2.12 10.00
C TYR A 127 21.06 -1.66 10.53
N PRO A 128 19.97 -2.42 10.31
CA PRO A 128 18.61 -2.06 10.73
C PRO A 128 18.49 -1.75 12.23
N LYS A 129 19.27 -2.40 13.09
CA LYS A 129 19.29 -2.14 14.53
C LYS A 129 19.85 -0.77 14.92
N SER A 130 20.66 -0.17 14.06
CA SER A 130 21.36 1.11 14.32
C SER A 130 20.64 2.33 13.74
N ILE A 131 19.44 2.15 13.17
CA ILE A 131 18.63 3.21 12.58
C ILE A 131 17.25 3.28 13.21
N SER A 132 16.59 4.46 13.15
CA SER A 132 15.26 4.69 13.73
C SER A 132 14.15 3.87 13.04
N GLY A 133 12.98 3.77 13.69
CA GLY A 133 11.79 3.12 13.09
C GLY A 133 11.36 3.75 11.77
N GLY A 134 11.33 5.09 11.71
CA GLY A 134 11.05 5.85 10.49
C GLY A 134 12.07 5.60 9.39
N MET A 135 13.37 5.54 9.72
CA MET A 135 14.41 5.19 8.76
C MET A 135 14.25 3.78 8.23
N ARG A 136 13.97 2.78 9.10
CA ARG A 136 13.65 1.41 8.64
C ARG A 136 12.48 1.39 7.69
N ARG A 137 11.46 2.23 7.90
CA ARG A 137 10.31 2.36 7.00
C ARG A 137 10.71 2.94 5.64
N ARG A 138 11.57 3.96 5.63
CA ARG A 138 12.12 4.53 4.38
C ARG A 138 12.94 3.49 3.60
N VAL A 139 13.75 2.67 4.27
CA VAL A 139 14.48 1.56 3.62
C VAL A 139 13.50 0.57 2.97
N SER A 140 12.41 0.21 3.66
CA SER A 140 11.42 -0.71 3.08
C SER A 140 10.68 -0.12 1.87
N LEU A 141 10.43 1.19 1.86
CA LEU A 141 9.90 1.91 0.69
C LEU A 141 10.90 1.94 -0.46
N ALA A 142 12.15 2.33 -0.20
CA ALA A 142 13.22 2.33 -1.20
C ALA A 142 13.37 0.95 -1.85
N ARG A 143 13.38 -0.12 -1.03
CA ARG A 143 13.40 -1.50 -1.51
C ARG A 143 12.21 -1.86 -2.40
N ALA A 144 11.02 -1.37 -2.09
CA ALA A 144 9.83 -1.64 -2.88
C ALA A 144 9.82 -0.87 -4.22
N PHE A 145 10.45 0.29 -4.28
CA PHE A 145 10.50 1.12 -5.48
C PHE A 145 11.69 0.88 -6.42
N ILE A 146 12.80 0.26 -5.95
CA ILE A 146 14.06 0.15 -6.71
C ILE A 146 13.90 -0.46 -8.11
N ASN A 147 12.97 -1.39 -8.26
CA ASN A 147 12.68 -2.05 -9.53
C ASN A 147 11.64 -1.29 -10.38
N ASN A 148 11.30 -0.05 -10.05
CA ASN A 148 10.27 0.75 -10.73
C ASN A 148 8.96 -0.04 -10.94
N PRO A 149 8.29 -0.47 -9.85
CA PRO A 149 7.11 -1.32 -9.95
C PRO A 149 5.97 -0.58 -10.64
N LYS A 150 5.20 -1.30 -11.46
CA LYS A 150 3.96 -0.78 -12.06
C LYS A 150 2.87 -0.59 -11.01
N VAL A 151 2.87 -1.44 -10.01
CA VAL A 151 1.94 -1.40 -8.88
C VAL A 151 2.71 -1.54 -7.57
N LEU A 152 2.47 -0.63 -6.65
CA LEU A 152 2.99 -0.67 -5.29
C LEU A 152 1.85 -1.00 -4.33
N LEU A 153 2.03 -2.07 -3.58
CA LEU A 153 1.10 -2.53 -2.54
C LEU A 153 1.64 -2.12 -1.18
N MET A 154 0.84 -1.42 -0.38
CA MET A 154 1.25 -0.94 0.93
C MET A 154 0.21 -1.31 1.99
N ASP A 155 0.59 -2.17 2.92
CA ASP A 155 -0.27 -2.63 4.01
C ASP A 155 0.08 -1.91 5.32
N GLU A 156 -0.75 -0.93 5.69
CA GLU A 156 -0.61 -0.10 6.89
C GLU A 156 0.83 0.41 7.13
N PRO A 157 1.48 1.05 6.14
CA PRO A 157 2.90 1.36 6.21
C PRO A 157 3.29 2.41 7.25
N PHE A 158 2.34 3.17 7.78
CA PHE A 158 2.59 4.30 8.68
C PHE A 158 2.19 4.01 10.13
N VAL A 159 1.65 2.83 10.40
CA VAL A 159 1.31 2.39 11.76
C VAL A 159 2.52 2.44 12.67
N SER A 160 2.31 2.88 13.91
CA SER A 160 3.34 2.99 14.97
C SER A 160 4.43 4.05 14.70
N LEU A 161 4.22 4.96 13.77
CA LEU A 161 5.05 6.15 13.61
C LEU A 161 4.41 7.33 14.36
N ASP A 162 5.24 8.16 14.97
CA ASP A 162 4.82 9.47 15.46
C ASP A 162 4.43 10.39 14.29
N GLN A 163 3.56 11.36 14.56
CA GLN A 163 2.99 12.20 13.50
C GLN A 163 4.05 12.93 12.65
N PRO A 164 5.09 13.58 13.21
CA PRO A 164 6.11 14.24 12.40
C PRO A 164 6.87 13.28 11.48
N THR A 165 7.18 12.07 11.96
CA THR A 165 7.85 11.03 11.17
C THR A 165 6.94 10.53 10.03
N ALA A 166 5.65 10.34 10.30
CA ALA A 166 4.68 9.93 9.29
C ALA A 166 4.49 11.01 8.21
N GLU A 167 4.33 12.28 8.59
CA GLU A 167 4.18 13.40 7.64
C GLU A 167 5.38 13.54 6.71
N ASN A 168 6.60 13.43 7.26
CA ASN A 168 7.81 13.44 6.45
C ASN A 168 7.85 12.25 5.46
N LEU A 169 7.34 11.10 5.88
CA LEU A 169 7.29 9.92 5.03
C LEU A 169 6.21 10.05 3.92
N TYR A 170 5.07 10.70 4.20
CA TYR A 170 4.08 11.04 3.17
C TYR A 170 4.67 11.93 2.09
N GLU A 171 5.45 12.95 2.50
CA GLU A 171 6.10 13.86 1.56
C GLU A 171 7.07 13.12 0.63
N VAL A 172 7.96 12.30 1.20
CA VAL A 172 8.91 11.48 0.45
C VAL A 172 8.16 10.55 -0.52
N LEU A 173 7.12 9.87 -0.05
CA LEU A 173 6.30 8.96 -0.86
C LEU A 173 5.64 9.68 -2.03
N ILE A 174 4.96 10.82 -1.77
CA ILE A 174 4.25 11.57 -2.80
C ILE A 174 5.24 12.15 -3.83
N ASN A 175 6.36 12.69 -3.38
CA ASN A 175 7.37 13.24 -4.29
C ASN A 175 7.94 12.16 -5.21
N TYR A 176 8.20 10.97 -4.68
CA TYR A 176 8.69 9.85 -5.48
C TYR A 176 7.59 9.30 -6.42
N TRP A 177 6.35 9.14 -5.92
CA TRP A 177 5.22 8.70 -6.73
C TRP A 177 4.92 9.63 -7.93
N LYS A 178 4.99 10.95 -7.73
CA LYS A 178 4.83 11.93 -8.84
C LYS A 178 5.88 11.74 -9.95
N LYS A 179 7.09 11.33 -9.59
CA LYS A 179 8.19 11.06 -10.56
C LYS A 179 7.98 9.74 -11.30
N THR A 180 7.59 8.69 -10.59
CA THR A 180 7.52 7.32 -11.14
C THR A 180 6.19 6.98 -11.79
N LYS A 181 5.12 7.70 -11.44
CA LYS A 181 3.73 7.43 -11.89
C LYS A 181 3.31 5.97 -11.66
N THR A 182 3.78 5.38 -10.56
CA THR A 182 3.41 4.03 -10.13
C THR A 182 1.95 4.02 -9.68
N THR A 183 1.20 2.98 -9.99
CA THR A 183 -0.13 2.78 -9.38
C THR A 183 0.06 2.33 -7.94
N ILE A 184 -0.58 2.99 -6.96
CA ILE A 184 -0.44 2.64 -5.56
C ILE A 184 -1.76 2.12 -5.01
N ILE A 185 -1.70 1.02 -4.27
CA ILE A 185 -2.81 0.52 -3.45
C ILE A 185 -2.35 0.55 -1.99
N LEU A 186 -2.96 1.43 -1.20
CA LEU A 186 -2.66 1.61 0.20
C LEU A 186 -3.81 1.10 1.07
N ILE A 187 -3.52 0.20 1.99
CA ILE A 187 -4.40 -0.10 3.12
C ILE A 187 -4.02 0.79 4.29
N THR A 188 -5.02 1.46 4.85
CA THR A 188 -4.89 2.18 6.12
C THR A 188 -6.20 2.14 6.89
N HIS A 189 -6.13 2.24 8.21
CA HIS A 189 -7.32 2.46 9.05
C HIS A 189 -7.49 3.94 9.44
N VAL A 190 -6.59 4.82 9.01
CA VAL A 190 -6.62 6.26 9.28
C VAL A 190 -7.23 6.98 8.08
N LEU A 191 -8.50 7.43 8.21
CA LEU A 191 -9.22 8.09 7.12
C LEU A 191 -8.52 9.38 6.65
N LYS A 192 -7.93 10.15 7.55
CA LYS A 192 -7.18 11.37 7.19
C LYS A 192 -5.97 11.06 6.30
N GLU A 193 -5.26 9.94 6.54
CA GLU A 193 -4.20 9.47 5.63
C GLU A 193 -4.74 9.16 4.24
N ALA A 194 -5.88 8.44 4.20
CA ALA A 194 -6.50 8.09 2.93
C ALA A 194 -6.95 9.32 2.14
N ILE A 195 -7.48 10.36 2.80
CA ILE A 195 -7.85 11.64 2.18
C ILE A 195 -6.60 12.41 1.72
N LEU A 196 -5.53 12.40 2.52
CA LEU A 196 -4.29 13.10 2.20
C LEU A 196 -3.58 12.50 0.99
N LEU A 197 -3.48 11.16 0.94
CA LEU A 197 -2.64 10.43 0.00
C LEU A 197 -3.41 9.96 -1.24
N GLY A 198 -4.68 9.55 -1.08
CA GLY A 198 -5.47 8.91 -2.11
C GLY A 198 -6.04 9.86 -3.16
N ASP A 199 -6.19 9.37 -4.37
CA ASP A 199 -7.10 9.95 -5.36
C ASP A 199 -8.53 9.45 -5.13
N ARG A 200 -8.64 8.21 -4.60
CA ARG A 200 -9.88 7.49 -4.39
C ARG A 200 -9.79 6.59 -3.18
N ILE A 201 -10.89 6.44 -2.45
CA ILE A 201 -10.98 5.63 -1.24
C ILE A 201 -12.09 4.59 -1.41
N LEU A 202 -11.75 3.32 -1.23
CA LEU A 202 -12.73 2.25 -1.11
C LEU A 202 -12.94 1.91 0.35
N PHE A 203 -14.18 1.96 0.79
CA PHE A 203 -14.56 1.56 2.14
C PHE A 203 -15.06 0.13 2.14
N PHE A 204 -14.51 -0.66 3.05
CA PHE A 204 -14.83 -2.08 3.19
C PHE A 204 -15.79 -2.32 4.36
N SER A 205 -16.73 -3.26 4.17
CA SER A 205 -17.62 -3.77 5.22
C SER A 205 -16.83 -4.51 6.30
N LYS A 206 -17.52 -4.83 7.40
CA LYS A 206 -17.12 -5.91 8.32
C LYS A 206 -17.07 -7.24 7.56
N ASN A 207 -16.47 -8.26 8.19
CA ASN A 207 -16.35 -9.61 7.62
C ASN A 207 -17.71 -10.22 7.26
N PRO A 208 -17.91 -10.75 6.03
CA PRO A 208 -16.97 -10.77 4.90
C PRO A 208 -16.77 -9.38 4.30
N GLY A 209 -15.50 -9.09 3.93
CA GLY A 209 -15.14 -7.81 3.32
C GLY A 209 -15.74 -7.68 1.92
N THR A 210 -16.51 -6.63 1.71
CA THR A 210 -16.99 -6.16 0.40
C THR A 210 -16.83 -4.65 0.31
N VAL A 211 -16.84 -4.09 -0.89
CA VAL A 211 -16.80 -2.63 -1.10
C VAL A 211 -18.19 -2.08 -0.83
N VAL A 212 -18.33 -1.30 0.25
CA VAL A 212 -19.62 -0.65 0.61
C VAL A 212 -19.72 0.76 0.07
N PHE A 213 -18.61 1.46 -0.10
CA PHE A 213 -18.61 2.83 -0.61
C PHE A 213 -17.33 3.12 -1.38
N ASP A 214 -17.48 3.83 -2.49
CA ASP A 214 -16.42 4.24 -3.40
C ASP A 214 -16.42 5.77 -3.46
N TYR A 215 -15.35 6.38 -2.96
CA TYR A 215 -15.27 7.82 -2.77
C TYR A 215 -14.12 8.43 -3.56
N GLN A 216 -14.42 9.40 -4.40
CA GLN A 216 -13.42 10.21 -5.08
C GLN A 216 -12.98 11.35 -4.17
N VAL A 217 -11.70 11.42 -3.82
CA VAL A 217 -11.15 12.46 -2.95
C VAL A 217 -11.20 13.81 -3.66
N LYS A 218 -11.69 14.83 -2.96
CA LYS A 218 -11.87 16.19 -3.49
C LYS A 218 -10.69 17.10 -3.17
N SER A 219 -10.01 16.83 -2.06
CA SER A 219 -8.87 17.65 -1.61
C SER A 219 -7.70 17.54 -2.56
N ASN A 220 -7.10 18.69 -2.86
CA ASN A 220 -5.91 18.75 -3.68
C ASN A 220 -4.69 18.64 -2.76
N ARG A 221 -3.72 17.78 -3.08
CA ARG A 221 -2.46 17.52 -2.36
C ARG A 221 -1.50 18.73 -2.31
N LYS A 222 -2.02 19.94 -2.19
CA LYS A 222 -1.18 21.16 -2.12
C LYS A 222 -0.45 21.32 -0.78
N LYS A 223 -1.01 20.77 0.30
CA LYS A 223 -0.41 20.78 1.65
C LYS A 223 -0.36 19.36 2.18
N LEU A 224 0.84 18.89 2.46
CA LEU A 224 1.12 17.52 2.91
C LEU A 224 1.03 17.40 4.46
N SER A 225 0.01 17.97 5.06
CA SER A 225 -0.27 17.81 6.49
C SER A 225 -1.66 17.24 6.71
N ILE A 226 -1.72 16.22 7.55
CA ILE A 226 -2.94 15.56 7.97
C ILE A 226 -3.88 16.51 8.74
N GLU A 227 -3.30 17.55 9.36
CA GLU A 227 -4.01 18.59 10.12
C GLU A 227 -4.41 19.80 9.27
N SER A 228 -4.22 19.75 7.96
CA SER A 228 -4.62 20.85 7.08
C SER A 228 -6.15 21.06 7.13
N THR A 229 -6.58 22.33 7.03
CA THR A 229 -8.00 22.70 7.06
C THR A 229 -8.83 21.98 5.97
N LEU A 230 -8.23 21.72 4.81
CA LEU A 230 -8.89 20.99 3.71
C LEU A 230 -9.16 19.53 4.08
N ILE A 231 -8.17 18.84 4.63
CA ILE A 231 -8.31 17.44 5.06
C ILE A 231 -9.33 17.32 6.20
N ASN A 232 -9.25 18.22 7.19
CA ASN A 232 -10.18 18.23 8.31
C ASN A 232 -11.62 18.53 7.86
N LYS A 233 -11.81 19.41 6.89
CA LYS A 233 -13.13 19.71 6.31
C LYS A 233 -13.69 18.48 5.60
N GLU A 234 -12.93 17.86 4.71
CA GLU A 234 -13.37 16.68 3.95
C GLU A 234 -13.63 15.48 4.87
N TYR A 235 -12.77 15.26 5.87
CA TYR A 235 -12.97 14.27 6.91
C TYR A 235 -14.30 14.51 7.67
N SER A 236 -14.57 15.76 8.09
CA SER A 236 -15.80 16.11 8.82
C SER A 236 -17.05 15.94 7.95
N GLU A 237 -16.99 16.31 6.67
CA GLU A 237 -18.10 16.11 5.73
C GLU A 237 -18.43 14.63 5.57
N LEU A 238 -17.40 13.78 5.37
CA LEU A 238 -17.57 12.34 5.22
C LEU A 238 -18.14 11.68 6.47
N THR A 239 -17.57 11.97 7.64
CA THR A 239 -17.98 11.35 8.90
C THR A 239 -19.34 11.81 9.39
N LYS A 240 -19.73 13.05 9.11
CA LYS A 240 -21.09 13.55 9.38
C LYS A 240 -22.14 12.92 8.47
N LYS A 241 -21.82 12.78 7.17
CA LYS A 241 -22.74 12.22 6.19
C LYS A 241 -22.90 10.70 6.34
N TYR A 242 -21.84 10.01 6.75
CA TYR A 242 -21.79 8.57 6.89
C TYR A 242 -21.15 8.17 8.24
N PRO A 243 -21.89 8.30 9.37
CA PRO A 243 -21.32 8.10 10.71
C PRO A 243 -20.74 6.69 10.96
N ASN A 244 -21.29 5.69 10.30
CA ASN A 244 -20.88 4.28 10.47
C ASN A 244 -19.89 3.78 9.41
N LEU A 245 -19.45 4.64 8.51
CA LEU A 245 -18.62 4.25 7.37
C LEU A 245 -17.30 3.56 7.80
N LEU A 246 -16.65 4.08 8.84
CA LEU A 246 -15.42 3.49 9.38
C LEU A 246 -15.66 2.16 10.10
N ASN A 247 -16.92 1.89 10.50
CA ASN A 247 -17.35 0.60 11.05
C ASN A 247 -17.74 -0.41 9.95
N GLY A 248 -17.60 -0.03 8.67
CA GLY A 248 -17.96 -0.87 7.55
C GLY A 248 -19.47 -0.99 7.32
N LEU A 249 -20.21 0.08 7.64
CA LEU A 249 -21.65 0.22 7.41
C LEU A 249 -21.90 1.54 6.68
N LEU A 250 -22.84 1.55 5.75
CA LEU A 250 -23.34 2.76 5.08
C LEU A 250 -24.48 3.38 5.89
#